data_0ce27c5923905e5d79e77a3096cea640
#
_entry.id   0ce27c5923905e5d79e77a3096cea640
#
_cell.length_a   1.000
_cell.length_b   1.000
_cell.length_c   1.000
_cell.angle_alpha   90.00
_cell.angle_beta   90.00
_cell.angle_gamma   90.00
#
_symmetry.space_group_name_H-M   'P 1'
#
loop_
_entity.id
_entity.type
_entity.pdbx_description
1 polymer ?
#
loop_
_entity_poly.entity_id
_entity_poly.type
_entity_poly.pdbx_seq_one_letter_code
_entity_poly.pdbx_strand_id
1 'polypeptide(L)'
;MSRLLSYICGLLVAIIMLSSCSQRDRHVVILFTNDTHSQIEPLEANAKRNADMGGVERRKVLIDSLRSVYPHALLVDAGDVVQGTPYFNFYAGEVETMVMNELGYDVRTLGNHEFDNGGEALTAMLAAFDGVTVSTNYDYNNKALREEVVPSCIVSAGDVKVGFVGLNVNPQGLLFPAHAKDVVYNNPIAAADSVALLLRNEGADIVVALSHLGYTADTEDNTDVIDSVLVQNTRYIDFVVGGHSHTTLQEAAYHTNLDGRSIAIGQTGKSGAYLGFADITIPADKRVAMSVEYRLMPVDARYDERIDANFSARLAPYKAKVDSAMSVVLGSADDTLYVARPASPLTNWACDAFVDIARERSGKKIDFAVINTGGVRVDIMPGDVTRGSVWKAFPFTNYMSIVQLKGSDVKQLFEQIANNGGEGVSSEVRLAIQEGKVKQLTIGGKAVDDNSTYNIATLNFVAEGGDGMVAFNKALSRTDYPGFVYELFEGYITNMSQQGKTMRAINDNRITVENN
;
A
#
# COMPACT_ATOMS: atom_id res chain seq x y z
N MET A 1 46.51 49.55 41.82
CA MET A 1 46.59 49.04 40.47
C MET A 1 46.53 47.52 40.40
N SER A 2 47.21 46.72 41.20
CA SER A 2 47.24 45.25 41.11
C SER A 2 45.90 44.54 41.35
N ARG A 3 45.07 45.00 42.30
CA ARG A 3 43.75 44.42 42.59
C ARG A 3 42.71 44.68 41.48
N LEU A 4 42.79 45.82 40.79
CA LEU A 4 41.91 46.14 39.69
C LEU A 4 42.23 45.28 38.46
N LEU A 5 43.51 44.99 38.19
CA LEU A 5 43.95 44.10 37.13
C LEU A 5 43.49 42.66 37.37
N SER A 6 43.51 42.17 38.62
CA SER A 6 43.01 40.83 38.96
C SER A 6 41.51 40.68 38.76
N TYR A 7 40.71 41.71 39.05
CA TYR A 7 39.27 41.69 38.78
C TYR A 7 38.96 41.74 37.28
N ILE A 8 39.72 42.52 36.51
CA ILE A 8 39.53 42.59 35.06
C ILE A 8 39.93 41.28 34.39
N CYS A 9 41.05 40.64 34.81
CA CYS A 9 41.42 39.31 34.32
C CYS A 9 40.41 38.24 34.73
N GLY A 10 39.88 38.27 35.95
CA GLY A 10 38.83 37.35 36.41
C GLY A 10 37.53 37.51 35.62
N LEU A 11 37.15 38.74 35.30
CA LEU A 11 35.97 39.02 34.49
C LEU A 11 36.13 38.59 33.03
N LEU A 12 37.29 38.79 32.42
CA LEU A 12 37.63 38.32 31.07
C LEU A 12 37.67 36.79 30.98
N VAL A 13 38.20 36.08 31.96
CA VAL A 13 38.19 34.63 32.01
C VAL A 13 36.77 34.09 32.20
N ALA A 14 35.93 34.74 33.01
CA ALA A 14 34.52 34.39 33.18
C ALA A 14 33.71 34.60 31.89
N ILE A 15 33.98 35.69 31.14
CA ILE A 15 33.34 35.96 29.84
C ILE A 15 33.81 34.95 28.78
N ILE A 16 35.07 34.55 28.79
CA ILE A 16 35.60 33.52 27.87
C ILE A 16 35.03 32.13 28.22
N MET A 17 34.81 31.82 29.49
CA MET A 17 34.17 30.56 29.92
C MET A 17 32.65 30.52 29.55
N LEU A 18 31.99 31.66 29.47
CA LEU A 18 30.58 31.76 29.05
C LEU A 18 30.41 31.72 27.52
N SER A 19 31.46 31.95 26.74
CA SER A 19 31.42 31.96 25.28
C SER A 19 31.68 30.60 24.63
N SER A 20 32.02 29.57 25.40
CA SER A 20 32.33 28.22 24.88
C SER A 20 31.17 27.25 25.05
N CYS A 21 29.93 27.72 24.85
CA CYS A 21 28.87 26.80 24.52
C CYS A 21 28.95 26.51 23.01
N SER A 22 29.91 25.67 22.64
CA SER A 22 29.89 25.13 21.26
C SER A 22 28.56 24.41 21.09
N GLN A 23 27.68 24.99 20.31
CA GLN A 23 26.51 24.26 19.87
C GLN A 23 26.98 22.91 19.32
N ARG A 24 26.44 21.81 19.84
CA ARG A 24 26.76 20.47 19.37
C ARG A 24 25.82 20.15 18.22
N ASP A 25 26.30 19.31 17.33
CA ASP A 25 25.41 18.65 16.37
C ASP A 25 24.32 17.91 17.14
N ARG A 26 23.09 17.99 16.65
CA ARG A 26 21.93 17.28 17.21
C ARG A 26 21.58 16.13 16.29
N HIS A 27 21.05 15.06 16.86
CA HIS A 27 20.70 13.85 16.16
C HIS A 27 19.25 13.47 16.45
N VAL A 28 18.57 12.98 15.45
CA VAL A 28 17.29 12.32 15.62
C VAL A 28 17.24 11.03 14.81
N VAL A 29 16.83 9.95 15.46
CA VAL A 29 16.61 8.66 14.80
C VAL A 29 15.14 8.51 14.49
N ILE A 30 14.84 8.19 13.22
CA ILE A 30 13.50 7.86 12.73
C ILE A 30 13.52 6.41 12.28
N LEU A 31 12.71 5.60 12.97
CA LEU A 31 12.36 4.25 12.55
C LEU A 31 11.08 4.33 11.75
N PHE A 32 10.98 3.57 10.66
CA PHE A 32 9.80 3.70 9.83
C PHE A 32 9.41 2.41 9.10
N THR A 33 8.11 2.32 8.82
CA THR A 33 7.49 1.31 7.97
C THR A 33 6.58 1.98 6.94
N ASN A 34 6.20 1.22 5.95
CA ASN A 34 5.18 1.52 4.95
C ASN A 34 4.60 0.21 4.40
N ASP A 35 3.39 0.24 3.88
CA ASP A 35 2.76 -0.86 3.13
C ASP A 35 2.87 -2.20 3.87
N THR A 36 2.57 -2.21 5.17
CA THR A 36 2.65 -3.43 5.97
C THR A 36 1.51 -4.41 5.68
N HIS A 37 0.40 -3.92 5.11
CA HIS A 37 -0.67 -4.71 4.48
C HIS A 37 -1.18 -5.84 5.36
N SER A 38 -1.53 -5.55 6.61
CA SER A 38 -2.05 -6.52 7.59
C SER A 38 -1.16 -7.76 7.76
N GLN A 39 0.12 -7.68 7.41
CA GLN A 39 1.06 -8.78 7.54
C GLN A 39 1.47 -8.94 9.01
N ILE A 40 0.64 -9.63 9.79
CA ILE A 40 0.84 -9.88 11.22
C ILE A 40 1.90 -10.96 11.43
N GLU A 41 1.84 -12.04 10.64
CA GLU A 41 2.77 -13.17 10.71
C GLU A 41 3.92 -12.99 9.73
N PRO A 42 5.04 -13.72 9.88
CA PRO A 42 6.07 -13.78 8.86
C PRO A 42 5.50 -14.23 7.51
N LEU A 43 6.09 -13.76 6.42
CA LEU A 43 5.79 -14.27 5.08
C LEU A 43 6.09 -15.77 5.00
N GLU A 44 5.34 -16.49 4.20
CA GLU A 44 5.52 -17.95 4.06
C GLU A 44 6.93 -18.30 3.58
N ALA A 45 7.45 -19.43 4.06
CA ALA A 45 8.79 -19.90 3.72
C ALA A 45 8.97 -20.19 2.21
N ASN A 46 7.88 -20.37 1.45
CA ASN A 46 7.87 -20.56 -0.01
C ASN A 46 7.52 -19.28 -0.79
N ALA A 47 7.43 -18.14 -0.13
CA ALA A 47 7.15 -16.87 -0.81
C ALA A 47 8.23 -16.56 -1.86
N LYS A 48 7.80 -16.03 -3.02
CA LYS A 48 8.70 -15.70 -4.15
C LYS A 48 9.74 -14.61 -3.79
N ARG A 49 9.41 -13.74 -2.84
CA ARG A 49 10.28 -12.66 -2.35
C ARG A 49 10.16 -12.59 -0.83
N ASN A 50 11.24 -12.26 -0.16
CA ASN A 50 11.29 -12.06 1.29
C ASN A 50 10.74 -13.26 2.09
N ALA A 51 10.95 -14.50 1.61
CA ALA A 51 10.50 -15.72 2.27
C ALA A 51 10.93 -15.73 3.75
N ASP A 52 10.01 -16.10 4.65
CA ASP A 52 10.19 -16.12 6.11
C ASP A 52 10.62 -14.77 6.73
N MET A 53 10.41 -13.65 6.04
CA MET A 53 10.67 -12.30 6.58
C MET A 53 9.39 -11.66 7.10
N GLY A 54 9.55 -10.58 7.86
CA GLY A 54 8.44 -9.86 8.46
C GLY A 54 7.96 -10.51 9.76
N GLY A 55 6.70 -10.22 10.09
CA GLY A 55 6.06 -10.60 11.34
C GLY A 55 6.19 -9.53 12.43
N VAL A 56 5.04 -9.17 13.02
CA VAL A 56 4.97 -8.06 13.99
C VAL A 56 5.71 -8.36 15.29
N GLU A 57 5.77 -9.63 15.70
CA GLU A 57 6.49 -10.06 16.91
C GLU A 57 8.01 -9.88 16.73
N ARG A 58 8.57 -10.28 15.59
CA ARG A 58 9.97 -10.04 15.22
C ARG A 58 10.29 -8.56 15.11
N ARG A 59 9.37 -7.78 14.50
CA ARG A 59 9.50 -6.34 14.36
C ARG A 59 9.52 -5.64 15.71
N LYS A 60 8.69 -6.07 16.67
CA LYS A 60 8.72 -5.57 18.05
C LYS A 60 10.10 -5.76 18.69
N VAL A 61 10.68 -6.96 18.61
CA VAL A 61 12.02 -7.25 19.16
C VAL A 61 13.08 -6.31 18.57
N LEU A 62 13.04 -6.07 17.27
CA LEU A 62 13.97 -5.16 16.59
C LEU A 62 13.79 -3.72 17.08
N ILE A 63 12.55 -3.21 17.12
CA ILE A 63 12.23 -1.85 17.58
C ILE A 63 12.67 -1.66 19.04
N ASP A 64 12.34 -2.59 19.93
CA ASP A 64 12.74 -2.52 21.34
C ASP A 64 14.26 -2.51 21.52
N SER A 65 14.96 -3.32 20.71
CA SER A 65 16.43 -3.34 20.70
C SER A 65 17.00 -2.00 20.26
N LEU A 66 16.42 -1.36 19.24
CA LEU A 66 16.86 -0.04 18.77
C LEU A 66 16.54 1.05 19.78
N ARG A 67 15.36 1.05 20.38
CA ARG A 67 14.97 2.02 21.41
C ARG A 67 15.84 1.92 22.66
N SER A 68 16.38 0.73 22.97
CA SER A 68 17.35 0.60 24.07
C SER A 68 18.65 1.36 23.82
N VAL A 69 19.02 1.58 22.56
CA VAL A 69 20.21 2.34 22.13
C VAL A 69 19.85 3.80 21.83
N TYR A 70 18.70 4.02 21.23
CA TYR A 70 18.17 5.32 20.80
C TYR A 70 16.85 5.62 21.51
N PRO A 71 16.85 6.02 22.79
CA PRO A 71 15.65 6.12 23.63
C PRO A 71 14.65 7.19 23.17
N HIS A 72 15.08 8.10 22.31
CA HIS A 72 14.23 9.14 21.71
C HIS A 72 13.92 8.89 20.22
N ALA A 73 14.17 7.67 19.72
CA ALA A 73 13.83 7.33 18.35
C ALA A 73 12.32 7.38 18.16
N LEU A 74 11.88 8.10 17.11
CA LEU A 74 10.49 8.12 16.69
C LEU A 74 10.22 6.93 15.75
N LEU A 75 9.06 6.32 15.89
CA LEU A 75 8.57 5.25 15.00
C LEU A 75 7.38 5.77 14.21
N VAL A 76 7.49 5.75 12.88
CA VAL A 76 6.48 6.34 11.99
C VAL A 76 6.07 5.38 10.88
N ASP A 77 4.90 5.63 10.27
CA ASP A 77 4.39 4.81 9.16
C ASP A 77 3.88 5.68 8.01
N ALA A 78 4.18 5.28 6.79
CA ALA A 78 3.82 5.99 5.56
C ALA A 78 2.58 5.41 4.85
N GLY A 79 1.66 4.79 5.59
CA GLY A 79 0.36 4.33 5.10
C GLY A 79 0.33 2.91 4.56
N ASP A 80 -0.87 2.45 4.18
CA ASP A 80 -1.19 1.08 3.78
C ASP A 80 -0.81 0.06 4.87
N VAL A 81 -1.21 0.35 6.10
CA VAL A 81 -1.05 -0.57 7.23
C VAL A 81 -1.99 -1.76 7.11
N VAL A 82 -3.16 -1.52 6.54
CA VAL A 82 -4.26 -2.49 6.42
C VAL A 82 -4.33 -3.10 5.01
N GLN A 83 -5.22 -4.08 4.86
CA GLN A 83 -5.51 -4.80 3.62
C GLN A 83 -4.36 -5.74 3.19
N GLY A 84 -4.69 -6.92 2.66
CA GLY A 84 -3.73 -7.88 2.09
C GLY A 84 -3.72 -9.24 2.78
N THR A 85 -4.22 -9.36 4.01
CA THR A 85 -4.36 -10.64 4.70
C THR A 85 -5.75 -10.80 5.33
N PRO A 86 -6.15 -12.04 5.70
CA PRO A 86 -7.44 -12.28 6.35
C PRO A 86 -7.67 -11.52 7.64
N TYR A 87 -6.63 -11.03 8.31
CA TYR A 87 -6.79 -10.20 9.52
C TYR A 87 -7.65 -8.98 9.23
N PHE A 88 -7.38 -8.25 8.16
CA PHE A 88 -8.18 -7.09 7.77
C PHE A 88 -9.64 -7.45 7.48
N ASN A 89 -9.88 -8.56 6.78
CA ASN A 89 -11.24 -8.99 6.46
C ASN A 89 -12.06 -9.36 7.69
N PHE A 90 -11.41 -9.94 8.73
CA PHE A 90 -12.09 -10.34 9.98
C PHE A 90 -12.23 -9.22 11.00
N TYR A 91 -11.33 -8.25 11.00
CA TYR A 91 -11.17 -7.28 12.09
C TYR A 91 -11.13 -5.82 11.66
N ALA A 92 -11.21 -5.54 10.34
CA ALA A 92 -11.33 -4.19 9.77
C ALA A 92 -10.29 -3.17 10.29
N GLY A 93 -9.05 -3.61 10.57
CA GLY A 93 -7.97 -2.77 11.07
C GLY A 93 -7.79 -2.75 12.60
N GLU A 94 -8.66 -3.46 13.37
CA GLU A 94 -8.54 -3.56 14.84
C GLU A 94 -7.19 -4.16 15.27
N VAL A 95 -6.78 -5.27 14.63
CA VAL A 95 -5.54 -5.98 14.99
C VAL A 95 -4.32 -5.13 14.60
N GLU A 96 -4.35 -4.53 13.43
CA GLU A 96 -3.28 -3.66 12.93
C GLU A 96 -3.08 -2.45 13.85
N THR A 97 -4.18 -1.81 14.28
CA THR A 97 -4.14 -0.67 15.21
C THR A 97 -3.62 -1.10 16.59
N MET A 98 -4.08 -2.23 17.11
CA MET A 98 -3.58 -2.81 18.37
C MET A 98 -2.06 -3.08 18.28
N VAL A 99 -1.58 -3.61 17.15
CA VAL A 99 -0.16 -3.83 16.91
C VAL A 99 0.60 -2.50 16.85
N MET A 100 0.10 -1.50 16.15
CA MET A 100 0.75 -0.18 16.09
C MET A 100 0.90 0.44 17.47
N ASN A 101 -0.13 0.37 18.31
CA ASN A 101 -0.10 0.87 19.69
C ASN A 101 0.92 0.09 20.54
N GLU A 102 0.95 -1.24 20.42
CA GLU A 102 1.91 -2.10 21.13
C GLU A 102 3.36 -1.84 20.74
N LEU A 103 3.62 -1.57 19.47
CA LEU A 103 4.93 -1.22 18.97
C LEU A 103 5.28 0.24 19.26
N GLY A 104 4.30 1.05 19.67
CA GLY A 104 4.48 2.46 20.03
C GLY A 104 4.76 3.34 18.81
N TYR A 105 3.96 3.26 17.76
CA TYR A 105 4.04 4.20 16.65
C TYR A 105 3.63 5.59 17.12
N ASP A 106 4.48 6.59 16.82
CA ASP A 106 4.28 7.99 17.22
C ASP A 106 3.42 8.75 16.22
N VAL A 107 3.69 8.58 14.93
CA VAL A 107 2.99 9.28 13.83
C VAL A 107 2.79 8.34 12.66
N ARG A 108 1.61 8.42 12.04
CA ARG A 108 1.34 7.76 10.75
C ARG A 108 0.67 8.70 9.76
N THR A 109 0.76 8.38 8.47
CA THR A 109 -0.16 8.90 7.45
C THR A 109 -1.13 7.80 7.01
N LEU A 110 -2.03 8.14 6.11
CA LEU A 110 -2.93 7.17 5.46
C LEU A 110 -2.35 6.78 4.11
N GLY A 111 -2.64 5.57 3.64
CA GLY A 111 -2.53 5.20 2.25
C GLY A 111 -3.91 5.10 1.59
N ASN A 112 -3.99 4.46 0.42
CA ASN A 112 -5.26 4.27 -0.26
C ASN A 112 -6.08 3.12 0.36
N HIS A 113 -5.44 2.11 0.92
CA HIS A 113 -6.13 0.94 1.47
C HIS A 113 -6.77 1.18 2.84
N GLU A 114 -6.41 2.22 3.58
CA GLU A 114 -7.12 2.61 4.78
C GLU A 114 -8.61 2.92 4.51
N PHE A 115 -8.97 3.28 3.28
CA PHE A 115 -10.34 3.60 2.87
C PHE A 115 -11.15 2.39 2.40
N ASP A 116 -10.58 1.19 2.28
CA ASP A 116 -11.22 0.02 1.66
C ASP A 116 -12.52 -0.40 2.34
N ASN A 117 -12.61 -0.29 3.67
CA ASN A 117 -13.82 -0.60 4.46
C ASN A 117 -14.71 0.63 4.70
N GLY A 118 -14.44 1.77 4.05
CA GLY A 118 -15.21 3.01 4.14
C GLY A 118 -14.94 3.85 5.37
N GLY A 119 -15.56 5.04 5.38
CA GLY A 119 -15.24 6.09 6.35
C GLY A 119 -15.59 5.75 7.80
N GLU A 120 -16.60 4.92 8.07
CA GLU A 120 -16.96 4.52 9.44
C GLU A 120 -15.91 3.59 10.06
N ALA A 121 -15.48 2.56 9.31
CA ALA A 121 -14.43 1.64 9.76
C ALA A 121 -13.10 2.37 9.91
N LEU A 122 -12.76 3.25 8.97
CA LEU A 122 -11.57 4.10 9.05
C LEU A 122 -11.60 4.99 10.30
N THR A 123 -12.71 5.68 10.57
CA THR A 123 -12.85 6.54 11.76
C THR A 123 -12.63 5.73 13.04
N ALA A 124 -13.23 4.53 13.16
CA ALA A 124 -13.04 3.67 14.33
C ALA A 124 -11.57 3.24 14.50
N MET A 125 -10.90 2.90 13.41
CA MET A 125 -9.48 2.54 13.41
C MET A 125 -8.58 3.71 13.85
N LEU A 126 -8.89 4.94 13.37
CA LEU A 126 -8.13 6.13 13.72
C LEU A 126 -8.32 6.53 15.18
N ALA A 127 -9.56 6.50 15.68
CA ALA A 127 -9.90 6.81 17.07
C ALA A 127 -9.26 5.83 18.08
N ALA A 128 -8.95 4.61 17.66
CA ALA A 128 -8.29 3.61 18.50
C ALA A 128 -6.74 3.71 18.47
N PHE A 129 -6.16 4.55 17.63
CA PHE A 129 -4.70 4.71 17.53
C PHE A 129 -4.19 5.69 18.58
N ASP A 130 -3.18 5.27 19.36
CA ASP A 130 -2.60 6.07 20.45
C ASP A 130 -1.68 7.22 19.96
N GLY A 131 -1.17 7.13 18.71
CA GLY A 131 -0.31 8.14 18.10
C GLY A 131 -1.08 9.20 17.33
N VAL A 132 -0.39 9.94 16.46
CA VAL A 132 -0.97 11.02 15.64
C VAL A 132 -1.11 10.57 14.18
N THR A 133 -2.29 10.73 13.60
CA THR A 133 -2.49 10.55 12.16
C THR A 133 -2.43 11.90 11.45
N VAL A 134 -1.45 12.06 10.53
CA VAL A 134 -1.28 13.28 9.72
C VAL A 134 -1.83 13.07 8.31
N SER A 135 -2.55 14.07 7.79
CA SER A 135 -3.09 14.05 6.42
C SER A 135 -3.14 15.50 5.92
N THR A 136 -2.20 15.88 5.05
CA THR A 136 -1.94 17.26 4.67
C THR A 136 -2.66 17.67 3.38
N ASN A 137 -2.70 16.74 2.40
CA ASN A 137 -3.27 17.05 1.09
C ASN A 137 -4.67 16.47 0.85
N TYR A 138 -5.27 15.86 1.87
CA TYR A 138 -6.68 15.47 1.87
C TYR A 138 -7.46 16.33 2.86
N ASP A 139 -8.58 16.90 2.41
CA ASP A 139 -9.63 17.41 3.27
C ASP A 139 -10.78 16.40 3.31
N TYR A 140 -11.51 16.36 4.42
CA TYR A 140 -12.56 15.36 4.64
C TYR A 140 -13.92 16.01 4.81
N ASN A 141 -14.90 15.60 4.00
CA ASN A 141 -16.30 16.02 4.13
C ASN A 141 -16.96 15.33 5.34
N ASN A 142 -16.54 14.11 5.66
CA ASN A 142 -17.00 13.39 6.85
C ASN A 142 -16.43 14.04 8.12
N LYS A 143 -17.32 14.56 8.99
CA LYS A 143 -16.94 15.26 10.22
C LYS A 143 -16.18 14.35 11.19
N ALA A 144 -16.66 13.12 11.40
CA ALA A 144 -16.02 12.18 12.34
C ALA A 144 -14.60 11.83 11.91
N LEU A 145 -14.40 11.55 10.62
CA LEU A 145 -13.07 11.28 10.08
C LEU A 145 -12.13 12.50 10.21
N ARG A 146 -12.65 13.70 9.97
CA ARG A 146 -11.87 14.94 10.10
C ARG A 146 -11.43 15.23 11.53
N GLU A 147 -12.16 14.76 12.54
CA GLU A 147 -11.81 14.94 13.95
C GLU A 147 -10.65 14.01 14.39
N GLU A 148 -10.39 12.92 13.66
CA GLU A 148 -9.35 11.93 13.96
C GLU A 148 -8.02 12.18 13.24
N VAL A 149 -7.94 13.15 12.35
CA VAL A 149 -6.73 13.48 11.60
C VAL A 149 -6.33 14.95 11.78
N VAL A 150 -5.03 15.20 11.70
CA VAL A 150 -4.51 16.58 11.71
C VAL A 150 -3.71 16.85 10.43
N PRO A 151 -3.67 18.09 9.93
CA PRO A 151 -2.91 18.40 8.70
C PRO A 151 -1.40 18.21 8.90
N SER A 152 -0.90 18.37 10.13
CA SER A 152 0.51 18.21 10.51
C SER A 152 0.66 18.16 12.03
N CYS A 153 1.81 17.71 12.51
CA CYS A 153 2.15 17.79 13.94
C CYS A 153 3.64 18.05 14.14
N ILE A 154 4.00 18.48 15.36
CA ILE A 154 5.41 18.53 15.83
C ILE A 154 5.57 17.58 17.00
N VAL A 155 6.51 16.65 16.89
CA VAL A 155 6.88 15.69 17.95
C VAL A 155 8.30 15.97 18.41
N SER A 156 8.53 15.92 19.73
CA SER A 156 9.86 16.11 20.32
C SER A 156 10.60 14.77 20.44
N ALA A 157 11.77 14.69 19.84
CA ALA A 157 12.71 13.58 19.96
C ALA A 157 13.95 14.05 20.73
N GLY A 158 13.93 13.95 22.06
CA GLY A 158 14.93 14.56 22.90
C GLY A 158 14.92 16.09 22.79
N ASP A 159 16.01 16.68 22.29
CA ASP A 159 16.17 18.12 22.06
C ASP A 159 15.86 18.55 20.61
N VAL A 160 15.40 17.64 19.75
CA VAL A 160 15.02 17.90 18.37
C VAL A 160 13.51 17.92 18.24
N LYS A 161 12.97 18.95 17.59
CA LYS A 161 11.56 19.05 17.21
C LYS A 161 11.39 18.63 15.76
N VAL A 162 10.67 17.54 15.53
CA VAL A 162 10.39 16.99 14.21
C VAL A 162 8.96 17.34 13.79
N GLY A 163 8.83 18.11 12.72
CA GLY A 163 7.54 18.37 12.07
C GLY A 163 7.20 17.25 11.09
N PHE A 164 5.93 16.84 11.05
CA PHE A 164 5.44 15.81 10.13
C PHE A 164 4.34 16.35 9.23
N VAL A 165 4.42 16.04 7.95
CA VAL A 165 3.34 16.20 6.95
C VAL A 165 2.98 14.83 6.39
N GLY A 166 1.70 14.59 6.13
CA GLY A 166 1.18 13.34 5.57
C GLY A 166 0.63 13.54 4.16
N LEU A 167 1.11 12.79 3.19
CA LEU A 167 0.77 12.97 1.78
C LEU A 167 0.20 11.70 1.18
N ASN A 168 -0.88 11.86 0.43
CA ASN A 168 -1.62 10.78 -0.18
C ASN A 168 -1.75 10.95 -1.70
N VAL A 169 -1.89 9.81 -2.38
CA VAL A 169 -2.12 9.69 -3.82
C VAL A 169 -3.42 10.38 -4.26
N ASN A 170 -3.55 10.62 -5.57
CA ASN A 170 -4.84 10.99 -6.15
C ASN A 170 -5.84 9.83 -5.94
N PRO A 171 -6.98 10.06 -5.25
CA PRO A 171 -7.95 9.00 -4.95
C PRO A 171 -8.68 8.46 -6.18
N GLN A 172 -8.61 9.18 -7.30
CA GLN A 172 -9.33 8.80 -8.52
C GLN A 172 -8.77 7.49 -9.10
N GLY A 173 -9.61 6.47 -9.18
CA GLY A 173 -9.24 5.15 -9.71
C GLY A 173 -8.52 4.24 -8.71
N LEU A 174 -8.18 4.73 -7.51
CA LEU A 174 -7.57 3.96 -6.44
C LEU A 174 -8.52 3.68 -5.27
N LEU A 175 -9.33 4.67 -4.90
CA LEU A 175 -10.37 4.49 -3.89
C LEU A 175 -11.70 4.11 -4.54
N PHE A 176 -12.51 3.29 -3.87
CA PHE A 176 -13.90 3.06 -4.28
C PHE A 176 -14.64 4.39 -4.33
N PRO A 177 -15.40 4.71 -5.42
CA PRO A 177 -16.10 5.97 -5.55
C PRO A 177 -17.04 6.30 -4.39
N ALA A 178 -17.66 5.27 -3.78
CA ALA A 178 -18.50 5.45 -2.59
C ALA A 178 -17.72 5.96 -1.38
N HIS A 179 -16.42 5.65 -1.28
CA HIS A 179 -15.53 6.07 -0.21
C HIS A 179 -14.76 7.35 -0.57
N ALA A 180 -14.39 7.51 -1.84
CA ALA A 180 -13.68 8.69 -2.35
C ALA A 180 -14.50 9.99 -2.25
N LYS A 181 -15.85 9.92 -2.23
CA LYS A 181 -16.74 11.09 -2.13
C LYS A 181 -16.52 11.95 -0.87
N ASP A 182 -16.00 11.35 0.19
CA ASP A 182 -15.73 12.03 1.45
C ASP A 182 -14.34 12.69 1.48
N VAL A 183 -13.52 12.48 0.43
CA VAL A 183 -12.15 13.01 0.31
C VAL A 183 -12.11 14.12 -0.72
N VAL A 184 -11.53 15.26 -0.35
CA VAL A 184 -11.19 16.34 -1.27
C VAL A 184 -9.68 16.35 -1.45
N TYR A 185 -9.23 16.02 -2.65
CA TYR A 185 -7.81 15.94 -2.99
C TYR A 185 -7.24 17.31 -3.33
N ASN A 186 -6.16 17.68 -2.67
CA ASN A 186 -5.38 18.89 -2.94
C ASN A 186 -4.01 18.49 -3.55
N ASN A 187 -3.42 19.38 -4.33
CA ASN A 187 -2.10 19.16 -4.91
C ASN A 187 -1.05 18.92 -3.80
N PRO A 188 -0.39 17.75 -3.73
CA PRO A 188 0.48 17.40 -2.63
C PRO A 188 1.72 18.28 -2.54
N ILE A 189 2.26 18.80 -3.65
CA ILE A 189 3.41 19.70 -3.65
C ILE A 189 3.08 21.01 -2.95
N ALA A 190 1.98 21.66 -3.34
CA ALA A 190 1.57 22.93 -2.76
C ALA A 190 1.19 22.79 -1.28
N ALA A 191 0.47 21.73 -0.93
CA ALA A 191 0.07 21.43 0.44
C ALA A 191 1.31 21.17 1.32
N ALA A 192 2.23 20.29 0.88
CA ALA A 192 3.43 19.94 1.62
C ALA A 192 4.33 21.15 1.87
N ASP A 193 4.63 21.94 0.84
CA ASP A 193 5.56 23.08 0.97
C ASP A 193 5.00 24.18 1.89
N SER A 194 3.69 24.46 1.78
CA SER A 194 3.00 25.44 2.63
C SER A 194 2.98 25.02 4.09
N VAL A 195 2.63 23.75 4.37
CA VAL A 195 2.53 23.24 5.74
C VAL A 195 3.92 23.01 6.34
N ALA A 196 4.90 22.57 5.56
CA ALA A 196 6.30 22.47 6.01
C ALA A 196 6.87 23.83 6.42
N LEU A 197 6.57 24.92 5.67
CA LEU A 197 6.94 26.27 6.06
C LEU A 197 6.25 26.71 7.38
N LEU A 198 4.98 26.36 7.57
CA LEU A 198 4.25 26.63 8.81
C LEU A 198 4.93 25.93 10.00
N LEU A 199 5.24 24.64 9.88
CA LEU A 199 5.94 23.86 10.92
C LEU A 199 7.30 24.47 11.27
N ARG A 200 8.05 24.95 10.27
CA ARG A 200 9.31 25.69 10.51
C ARG A 200 9.10 26.95 11.34
N ASN A 201 8.06 27.72 11.04
CA ASN A 201 7.71 28.94 11.75
C ASN A 201 7.24 28.65 13.20
N GLU A 202 6.64 27.47 13.42
CA GLU A 202 6.23 26.97 14.74
C GLU A 202 7.39 26.34 15.53
N GLY A 203 8.58 26.29 14.92
CA GLY A 203 9.81 25.90 15.59
C GLY A 203 10.24 24.44 15.38
N ALA A 204 9.79 23.79 14.32
CA ALA A 204 10.33 22.50 13.91
C ALA A 204 11.79 22.66 13.44
N ASP A 205 12.68 21.82 13.97
CA ASP A 205 14.09 21.77 13.59
C ASP A 205 14.28 21.08 12.24
N ILE A 206 13.49 20.05 11.98
CA ILE A 206 13.41 19.33 10.70
C ILE A 206 11.95 19.06 10.34
N VAL A 207 11.67 18.86 9.07
CA VAL A 207 10.36 18.43 8.57
C VAL A 207 10.51 17.14 7.78
N VAL A 208 9.74 16.14 8.17
CA VAL A 208 9.66 14.81 7.54
C VAL A 208 8.32 14.68 6.83
N ALA A 209 8.35 14.29 5.57
CA ALA A 209 7.14 13.90 4.85
C ALA A 209 6.93 12.38 5.00
N LEU A 210 5.79 12.00 5.56
CA LEU A 210 5.23 10.66 5.46
C LEU A 210 4.42 10.62 4.16
N SER A 211 4.98 9.99 3.15
CA SER A 211 4.45 10.09 1.78
C SER A 211 3.93 8.76 1.27
N HIS A 212 2.64 8.72 0.97
CA HIS A 212 2.06 7.59 0.26
C HIS A 212 1.83 7.91 -1.23
N LEU A 213 2.80 8.61 -1.86
CA LEU A 213 2.74 9.02 -3.27
C LEU A 213 3.40 8.02 -4.23
N GLY A 214 4.27 7.16 -3.72
CA GLY A 214 5.09 6.26 -4.51
C GLY A 214 6.44 6.85 -4.92
N TYR A 215 7.44 5.97 -5.06
CA TYR A 215 8.77 6.33 -5.57
C TYR A 215 8.86 6.15 -7.09
N THR A 216 8.17 5.15 -7.63
CA THR A 216 8.04 4.90 -9.08
C THR A 216 6.61 5.15 -9.52
N ALA A 217 6.40 5.70 -10.69
CA ALA A 217 5.07 5.85 -11.28
C ALA A 217 4.51 4.48 -11.66
N ASP A 218 3.22 4.29 -11.49
CA ASP A 218 2.54 3.02 -11.82
C ASP A 218 2.41 2.82 -13.34
N THR A 219 2.37 3.92 -14.11
CA THR A 219 2.34 3.90 -15.58
C THR A 219 3.21 5.01 -16.16
N GLU A 220 3.69 4.84 -17.41
CA GLU A 220 4.50 5.85 -18.12
C GLU A 220 3.74 7.17 -18.38
N ASP A 221 2.41 7.13 -18.45
CA ASP A 221 1.54 8.28 -18.67
C ASP A 221 1.01 8.89 -17.36
N ASN A 222 1.54 8.45 -16.20
CA ASN A 222 1.08 8.93 -14.91
C ASN A 222 1.51 10.38 -14.67
N THR A 223 0.52 11.27 -14.57
CA THR A 223 0.70 12.70 -14.20
C THR A 223 0.72 12.90 -12.69
N ASP A 224 0.59 11.84 -11.89
CA ASP A 224 0.57 11.92 -10.45
C ASP A 224 1.95 12.29 -9.89
N VAL A 225 1.93 12.99 -8.77
CA VAL A 225 3.14 13.39 -8.08
C VAL A 225 3.71 12.19 -7.34
N ILE A 226 4.97 11.83 -7.65
CA ILE A 226 5.74 10.83 -6.92
C ILE A 226 6.78 11.51 -6.01
N ASP A 227 7.39 10.75 -5.09
CA ASP A 227 8.30 11.27 -4.07
C ASP A 227 9.48 12.09 -4.64
N SER A 228 10.05 11.64 -5.76
CA SER A 228 11.14 12.38 -6.42
C SER A 228 10.67 13.72 -6.97
N VAL A 229 9.48 13.78 -7.56
CA VAL A 229 8.86 15.01 -8.08
C VAL A 229 8.46 15.93 -6.92
N LEU A 230 7.95 15.39 -5.82
CA LEU A 230 7.66 16.14 -4.58
C LEU A 230 8.91 16.86 -4.10
N VAL A 231 10.02 16.14 -3.91
CA VAL A 231 11.30 16.73 -3.45
C VAL A 231 11.78 17.81 -4.40
N GLN A 232 11.80 17.56 -5.72
CA GLN A 232 12.29 18.51 -6.73
C GLN A 232 11.47 19.82 -6.78
N ASN A 233 10.24 19.82 -6.28
CA ASN A 233 9.32 20.96 -6.34
C ASN A 233 8.94 21.56 -4.97
N THR A 234 9.65 21.19 -3.88
CA THR A 234 9.46 21.71 -2.53
C THR A 234 10.76 22.31 -1.97
N ARG A 235 10.69 23.07 -0.84
CA ARG A 235 11.83 23.72 -0.21
C ARG A 235 12.08 23.26 1.23
N TYR A 236 11.01 22.96 1.96
CA TYR A 236 11.05 22.91 3.43
C TYR A 236 11.04 21.50 4.00
N ILE A 237 10.99 20.47 3.16
CA ILE A 237 11.13 19.05 3.53
C ILE A 237 12.62 18.69 3.65
N ASP A 238 13.00 17.89 4.66
CA ASP A 238 14.37 17.44 4.92
C ASP A 238 14.56 15.94 4.73
N PHE A 239 13.51 15.15 4.89
CA PHE A 239 13.51 13.71 4.70
C PHE A 239 12.14 13.23 4.25
N VAL A 240 12.09 12.21 3.40
CA VAL A 240 10.84 11.57 2.95
C VAL A 240 10.86 10.11 3.34
N VAL A 241 9.81 9.67 4.03
CA VAL A 241 9.45 8.27 4.22
C VAL A 241 8.36 7.95 3.20
N GLY A 242 8.69 7.17 2.18
CA GLY A 242 7.80 6.83 1.08
C GLY A 242 7.03 5.53 1.29
N GLY A 243 5.93 5.36 0.53
CA GLY A 243 5.09 4.16 0.49
C GLY A 243 4.52 3.93 -0.91
N HIS A 244 3.38 3.23 -1.01
CA HIS A 244 2.54 2.99 -2.19
C HIS A 244 3.16 2.10 -3.28
N SER A 245 4.30 2.45 -3.84
CA SER A 245 4.93 1.72 -4.94
C SER A 245 5.63 0.42 -4.53
N HIS A 246 5.62 0.07 -3.24
CA HIS A 246 6.29 -1.11 -2.68
C HIS A 246 7.78 -1.20 -3.03
N THR A 247 8.43 -0.06 -3.29
CA THR A 247 9.84 -0.03 -3.68
C THR A 247 10.74 -0.31 -2.49
N THR A 248 11.64 -1.28 -2.62
CA THR A 248 12.64 -1.55 -1.58
C THR A 248 13.90 -0.76 -1.90
N LEU A 249 14.09 0.38 -1.23
CA LEU A 249 15.30 1.20 -1.36
C LEU A 249 16.36 0.71 -0.38
N GLN A 250 17.32 -0.09 -0.86
CA GLN A 250 18.41 -0.62 -0.01
C GLN A 250 19.32 0.49 0.48
N GLU A 251 19.45 1.56 -0.29
CA GLU A 251 20.11 2.82 0.05
C GLU A 251 19.11 3.96 -0.15
N ALA A 252 19.25 5.05 0.61
CA ALA A 252 18.40 6.22 0.40
C ALA A 252 18.57 6.77 -1.03
N ALA A 253 17.46 7.11 -1.65
CA ALA A 253 17.48 7.84 -2.90
C ALA A 253 17.60 9.35 -2.61
N TYR A 254 18.46 10.05 -3.35
CA TYR A 254 18.71 11.47 -3.15
C TYR A 254 18.24 12.30 -4.33
N HIS A 255 17.43 13.32 -4.07
CA HIS A 255 16.96 14.27 -5.06
C HIS A 255 17.20 15.70 -4.59
N THR A 256 17.45 16.61 -5.56
CA THR A 256 17.75 18.01 -5.26
C THR A 256 16.46 18.82 -5.21
N ASN A 257 16.22 19.52 -4.11
CA ASN A 257 15.07 20.38 -3.93
C ASN A 257 15.25 21.76 -4.61
N LEU A 258 14.23 22.63 -4.53
CA LEU A 258 14.24 23.98 -5.13
C LEU A 258 15.35 24.92 -4.58
N ASP A 259 15.89 24.64 -3.40
CA ASP A 259 16.99 25.41 -2.78
C ASP A 259 18.37 24.79 -3.05
N GLY A 260 18.45 23.76 -3.89
CA GLY A 260 19.70 23.06 -4.20
C GLY A 260 20.18 22.11 -3.12
N ARG A 261 19.35 21.79 -2.10
CA ARG A 261 19.68 20.83 -1.05
C ARG A 261 19.38 19.40 -1.52
N SER A 262 20.27 18.48 -1.19
CA SER A 262 20.07 17.05 -1.41
C SER A 262 19.18 16.46 -0.31
N ILE A 263 18.02 15.94 -0.67
CA ILE A 263 17.01 15.39 0.24
C ILE A 263 16.95 13.88 0.05
N ALA A 264 17.03 13.13 1.15
CA ALA A 264 16.95 11.68 1.17
C ALA A 264 15.50 11.20 1.16
N ILE A 265 15.25 10.13 0.41
CA ILE A 265 13.98 9.38 0.39
C ILE A 265 14.30 7.95 0.80
N GLY A 266 13.53 7.40 1.76
CA GLY A 266 13.57 6.01 2.17
C GLY A 266 12.23 5.32 1.96
N GLN A 267 12.24 4.04 1.54
CA GLN A 267 11.04 3.21 1.44
C GLN A 267 11.41 1.75 1.72
N THR A 268 10.58 1.03 2.50
CA THR A 268 10.92 -0.29 3.05
C THR A 268 10.43 -1.48 2.22
N GLY A 269 9.83 -1.23 1.07
CA GLY A 269 9.14 -2.27 0.30
C GLY A 269 7.73 -2.48 0.84
N LYS A 270 7.36 -3.71 1.16
CA LYS A 270 6.04 -4.04 1.72
C LYS A 270 6.07 -5.20 2.72
N SER A 271 4.89 -5.48 3.32
CA SER A 271 4.63 -6.62 4.23
C SER A 271 5.50 -6.60 5.49
N GLY A 272 6.10 -5.46 5.83
CA GLY A 272 6.94 -5.33 7.03
C GLY A 272 8.18 -6.22 7.03
N ALA A 273 8.66 -6.64 5.84
CA ALA A 273 9.87 -7.44 5.70
C ALA A 273 11.13 -6.71 6.17
N TYR A 274 11.09 -5.39 6.13
CA TYR A 274 12.16 -4.51 6.60
C TYR A 274 11.60 -3.43 7.53
N LEU A 275 12.45 -2.99 8.47
CA LEU A 275 12.29 -1.76 9.22
C LEU A 275 13.29 -0.74 8.66
N GLY A 276 12.84 0.44 8.32
CA GLY A 276 13.69 1.55 7.93
C GLY A 276 14.30 2.22 9.16
N PHE A 277 15.56 2.64 9.05
CA PHE A 277 16.31 3.37 10.04
C PHE A 277 16.98 4.57 9.37
N ALA A 278 16.74 5.76 9.91
CA ALA A 278 17.39 6.99 9.48
C ALA A 278 17.90 7.76 10.71
N ASP A 279 19.22 7.91 10.83
CA ASP A 279 19.86 8.83 11.81
C ASP A 279 20.17 10.14 11.08
N ILE A 280 19.44 11.19 11.44
CA ILE A 280 19.55 12.51 10.83
C ILE A 280 20.39 13.40 11.72
N THR A 281 21.55 13.83 11.22
CA THR A 281 22.42 14.80 11.88
C THR A 281 22.05 16.22 11.48
N ILE A 282 21.74 17.04 12.47
CA ILE A 282 21.48 18.49 12.35
C ILE A 282 22.71 19.23 12.82
N PRO A 283 23.56 19.75 11.90
CA PRO A 283 24.79 20.42 12.28
C PRO A 283 24.54 21.70 13.07
N ALA A 284 25.39 21.95 14.06
CA ALA A 284 25.42 23.22 14.79
C ALA A 284 25.77 24.40 13.88
N ASP A 285 26.67 24.18 12.93
CA ASP A 285 26.97 25.15 11.87
C ASP A 285 25.94 25.05 10.73
N LYS A 286 25.05 26.02 10.66
CA LYS A 286 24.00 26.10 9.64
C LYS A 286 24.51 26.17 8.17
N ARG A 287 25.82 26.35 7.98
CA ARG A 287 26.45 26.31 6.66
C ARG A 287 26.75 24.87 6.19
N VAL A 288 26.77 23.93 7.12
CA VAL A 288 26.93 22.51 6.85
C VAL A 288 25.57 21.92 6.55
N ALA A 289 25.44 21.12 5.50
CA ALA A 289 24.20 20.43 5.19
C ALA A 289 23.89 19.32 6.20
N MET A 290 22.62 19.07 6.47
CA MET A 290 22.19 17.89 7.22
C MET A 290 22.63 16.62 6.47
N SER A 291 22.90 15.57 7.22
CA SER A 291 23.21 14.25 6.66
C SER A 291 22.28 13.19 7.24
N VAL A 292 22.04 12.15 6.46
CA VAL A 292 21.17 11.03 6.83
C VAL A 292 21.99 9.75 6.69
N GLU A 293 22.17 9.04 7.81
CA GLU A 293 22.62 7.66 7.80
C GLU A 293 21.39 6.75 7.68
N TYR A 294 21.24 6.13 6.52
CA TYR A 294 20.08 5.32 6.17
C TYR A 294 20.43 3.83 6.14
N ARG A 295 19.54 2.99 6.68
CA ARG A 295 19.64 1.53 6.60
C ARG A 295 18.27 0.89 6.51
N LEU A 296 18.14 -0.19 5.71
CA LEU A 296 17.05 -1.13 5.82
C LEU A 296 17.49 -2.30 6.71
N MET A 297 16.72 -2.54 7.77
CA MET A 297 17.00 -3.61 8.73
C MET A 297 16.05 -4.78 8.47
N PRO A 298 16.54 -5.97 8.09
CA PRO A 298 15.68 -7.11 7.83
C PRO A 298 15.01 -7.59 9.12
N VAL A 299 13.70 -7.82 9.02
CA VAL A 299 12.89 -8.45 10.07
C VAL A 299 12.80 -9.93 9.73
N ASP A 300 13.61 -10.77 10.38
CA ASP A 300 13.74 -12.19 10.03
C ASP A 300 13.89 -13.09 11.27
N ALA A 301 14.08 -14.39 11.07
CA ALA A 301 14.12 -15.42 12.10
C ALA A 301 15.18 -15.21 13.20
N ARG A 302 16.18 -14.31 12.99
CA ARG A 302 17.17 -14.00 14.05
C ARG A 302 16.56 -13.42 15.33
N TYR A 303 15.31 -12.96 15.26
CA TYR A 303 14.58 -12.38 16.39
C TYR A 303 13.69 -13.37 17.13
N ASP A 304 13.46 -14.59 16.61
CA ASP A 304 12.49 -15.56 17.13
C ASP A 304 12.75 -15.97 18.59
N GLU A 305 14.02 -16.12 18.99
CA GLU A 305 14.36 -16.51 20.37
C GLU A 305 14.06 -15.42 21.42
N ARG A 306 13.73 -14.19 20.98
CA ARG A 306 13.52 -13.02 21.86
C ARG A 306 12.10 -12.47 21.79
N ILE A 307 11.17 -13.21 21.18
CA ILE A 307 9.76 -12.81 21.06
C ILE A 307 9.14 -12.64 22.45
N ASP A 308 8.39 -11.56 22.63
CA ASP A 308 7.67 -11.26 23.86
C ASP A 308 6.43 -12.17 24.01
N ALA A 309 6.49 -13.09 24.98
CA ALA A 309 5.39 -14.02 25.23
C ALA A 309 4.06 -13.33 25.60
N ASN A 310 4.07 -12.14 26.22
CA ASN A 310 2.85 -11.41 26.53
C ASN A 310 2.22 -10.82 25.27
N PHE A 311 3.04 -10.33 24.33
CA PHE A 311 2.55 -9.86 23.05
C PHE A 311 1.99 -11.02 22.21
N SER A 312 2.70 -12.16 22.15
CA SER A 312 2.19 -13.38 21.51
C SER A 312 0.84 -13.83 22.10
N ALA A 313 0.70 -13.79 23.42
CA ALA A 313 -0.55 -14.16 24.09
C ALA A 313 -1.73 -13.23 23.72
N ARG A 314 -1.47 -11.95 23.45
CA ARG A 314 -2.50 -11.01 22.96
C ARG A 314 -2.88 -11.25 21.51
N LEU A 315 -1.95 -11.63 20.66
CA LEU A 315 -2.20 -11.97 19.25
C LEU A 315 -2.90 -13.34 19.09
N ALA A 316 -2.63 -14.28 20.00
CA ALA A 316 -3.09 -15.68 19.89
C ALA A 316 -4.59 -15.86 19.64
N PRO A 317 -5.53 -15.15 20.29
CA PRO A 317 -6.97 -15.28 20.02
C PRO A 317 -7.34 -14.88 18.58
N TYR A 318 -6.76 -13.81 18.07
CA TYR A 318 -6.98 -13.32 16.71
C TYR A 318 -6.46 -14.33 15.68
N LYS A 319 -5.22 -14.79 15.89
CA LYS A 319 -4.59 -15.83 15.06
C LYS A 319 -5.42 -17.11 15.04
N ALA A 320 -5.80 -17.64 16.19
CA ALA A 320 -6.56 -18.88 16.28
C ALA A 320 -7.89 -18.82 15.51
N LYS A 321 -8.58 -17.67 15.55
CA LYS A 321 -9.82 -17.47 14.80
C LYS A 321 -9.57 -17.41 13.30
N VAL A 322 -8.53 -16.69 12.86
CA VAL A 322 -8.14 -16.61 11.44
C VAL A 322 -7.74 -18.01 10.95
N ASP A 323 -6.82 -18.69 11.64
CA ASP A 323 -6.35 -20.03 11.26
C ASP A 323 -7.49 -21.04 11.15
N SER A 324 -8.39 -21.08 12.14
CA SER A 324 -9.54 -21.95 12.13
C SER A 324 -10.46 -21.70 10.93
N ALA A 325 -10.74 -20.43 10.64
CA ALA A 325 -11.58 -20.08 9.51
C ALA A 325 -10.90 -20.37 8.16
N MET A 326 -9.60 -20.08 8.08
CA MET A 326 -8.81 -20.22 6.83
C MET A 326 -8.44 -21.66 6.50
N SER A 327 -8.43 -22.58 7.47
CA SER A 327 -8.10 -23.98 7.27
C SER A 327 -9.22 -24.84 6.65
N VAL A 328 -10.42 -24.28 6.48
CA VAL A 328 -11.56 -24.99 5.88
C VAL A 328 -11.23 -25.40 4.44
N VAL A 329 -11.19 -26.71 4.16
CA VAL A 329 -10.98 -27.24 2.81
C VAL A 329 -12.26 -27.10 1.99
N LEU A 330 -12.16 -26.45 0.84
CA LEU A 330 -13.25 -26.16 -0.09
C LEU A 330 -13.27 -27.17 -1.26
N GLY A 331 -12.11 -27.63 -1.68
CA GLY A 331 -11.92 -28.54 -2.80
C GLY A 331 -10.45 -28.86 -2.98
N SER A 332 -10.05 -29.22 -4.20
CA SER A 332 -8.66 -29.51 -4.53
C SER A 332 -8.26 -28.97 -5.89
N ALA A 333 -6.96 -28.76 -6.08
CA ALA A 333 -6.35 -28.40 -7.37
C ALA A 333 -5.41 -29.53 -7.83
N ASP A 334 -5.49 -29.88 -9.11
CA ASP A 334 -4.61 -30.91 -9.71
C ASP A 334 -3.24 -30.32 -10.06
N ASP A 335 -3.21 -29.03 -10.40
CA ASP A 335 -2.04 -28.33 -10.92
C ASP A 335 -1.77 -27.04 -10.13
N THR A 336 -0.56 -26.47 -10.29
CA THR A 336 -0.30 -25.10 -9.86
C THR A 336 -1.06 -24.11 -10.75
N LEU A 337 -1.98 -23.33 -10.16
CA LEU A 337 -2.61 -22.21 -10.81
C LEU A 337 -1.81 -20.95 -10.46
N TYR A 338 -0.85 -20.60 -11.30
CA TYR A 338 0.01 -19.43 -11.11
C TYR A 338 -0.60 -18.15 -11.69
N VAL A 339 -0.07 -16.98 -11.28
CA VAL A 339 -0.45 -15.65 -11.76
C VAL A 339 0.67 -15.07 -12.60
N ALA A 340 0.36 -14.65 -13.82
CA ALA A 340 1.28 -13.99 -14.75
C ALA A 340 0.53 -13.26 -15.87
N ARG A 341 1.22 -12.37 -16.58
CA ARG A 341 0.78 -11.78 -17.86
C ARG A 341 1.44 -12.54 -19.02
N PRO A 342 0.82 -12.55 -20.20
CA PRO A 342 -0.41 -11.85 -20.62
C PRO A 342 -1.71 -12.51 -20.14
N ALA A 343 -1.68 -13.77 -19.76
CA ALA A 343 -2.75 -14.58 -19.18
C ALA A 343 -2.11 -15.72 -18.38
N SER A 344 -2.82 -16.24 -17.38
CA SER A 344 -2.30 -17.29 -16.51
C SER A 344 -3.40 -18.30 -16.12
N PRO A 345 -3.04 -19.51 -15.69
CA PRO A 345 -4.01 -20.51 -15.26
C PRO A 345 -5.00 -20.00 -14.22
N LEU A 346 -4.55 -19.20 -13.22
CA LEU A 346 -5.43 -18.73 -12.16
C LEU A 346 -6.38 -17.63 -12.65
N THR A 347 -5.88 -16.66 -13.42
CA THR A 347 -6.75 -15.61 -13.98
C THR A 347 -7.73 -16.19 -15.01
N ASN A 348 -7.31 -17.17 -15.80
CA ASN A 348 -8.16 -17.89 -16.73
C ASN A 348 -9.29 -18.64 -16.00
N TRP A 349 -8.94 -19.42 -14.97
CA TRP A 349 -9.91 -20.11 -14.15
C TRP A 349 -10.91 -19.16 -13.49
N ALA A 350 -10.41 -18.07 -12.91
CA ALA A 350 -11.24 -17.07 -12.23
C ALA A 350 -12.24 -16.40 -13.19
N CYS A 351 -11.82 -16.04 -14.41
CA CYS A 351 -12.71 -15.47 -15.42
C CYS A 351 -13.76 -16.47 -15.91
N ASP A 352 -13.40 -17.75 -16.11
CA ASP A 352 -14.36 -18.77 -16.52
C ASP A 352 -15.39 -19.02 -15.40
N ALA A 353 -14.94 -19.12 -14.13
CA ALA A 353 -15.84 -19.20 -12.98
C ALA A 353 -16.76 -17.96 -12.87
N PHE A 354 -16.24 -16.76 -13.15
CA PHE A 354 -17.03 -15.53 -13.14
C PHE A 354 -18.14 -15.53 -14.17
N VAL A 355 -17.90 -16.06 -15.38
CA VAL A 355 -18.95 -16.22 -16.41
C VAL A 355 -20.04 -17.14 -15.89
N ASP A 356 -19.68 -18.29 -15.30
CA ASP A 356 -20.66 -19.25 -14.80
C ASP A 356 -21.47 -18.68 -13.63
N ILE A 357 -20.81 -18.07 -12.65
CA ILE A 357 -21.46 -17.42 -11.49
C ILE A 357 -22.40 -16.29 -11.96
N ALA A 358 -21.93 -15.46 -12.91
CA ALA A 358 -22.71 -14.35 -13.42
C ALA A 358 -23.95 -14.83 -14.20
N ARG A 359 -23.83 -15.90 -14.99
CA ARG A 359 -24.96 -16.54 -15.67
C ARG A 359 -25.98 -17.09 -14.67
N GLU A 360 -25.52 -17.81 -13.66
CA GLU A 360 -26.39 -18.38 -12.63
C GLU A 360 -27.15 -17.30 -11.85
N ARG A 361 -26.44 -16.28 -11.36
CA ARG A 361 -27.03 -15.22 -10.53
C ARG A 361 -27.94 -14.27 -11.29
N SER A 362 -27.62 -13.95 -12.53
CA SER A 362 -28.35 -12.94 -13.30
C SER A 362 -29.44 -13.52 -14.18
N GLY A 363 -29.33 -14.80 -14.56
CA GLY A 363 -30.15 -15.40 -15.62
C GLY A 363 -29.88 -14.80 -17.01
N LYS A 364 -28.88 -13.93 -17.16
CA LYS A 364 -28.54 -13.25 -18.42
C LYS A 364 -27.48 -14.05 -19.19
N LYS A 365 -27.45 -13.86 -20.51
CA LYS A 365 -26.30 -14.26 -21.31
C LYS A 365 -25.13 -13.36 -20.95
N ILE A 366 -24.00 -13.95 -20.55
CA ILE A 366 -22.73 -13.28 -20.36
C ILE A 366 -21.85 -13.62 -21.56
N ASP A 367 -21.34 -12.60 -22.23
CA ASP A 367 -20.54 -12.76 -23.45
C ASP A 367 -19.09 -13.08 -23.14
N PHE A 368 -18.53 -12.50 -22.07
CA PHE A 368 -17.21 -12.83 -21.53
C PHE A 368 -17.02 -12.21 -20.12
N ALA A 369 -15.91 -12.55 -19.48
CA ALA A 369 -15.46 -11.91 -18.23
C ALA A 369 -14.06 -11.32 -18.38
N VAL A 370 -13.79 -10.28 -17.58
CA VAL A 370 -12.48 -9.64 -17.43
C VAL A 370 -12.19 -9.40 -15.94
N ILE A 371 -10.98 -9.73 -15.49
CA ILE A 371 -10.45 -9.32 -14.19
C ILE A 371 -9.04 -8.75 -14.37
N ASN A 372 -8.66 -7.79 -13.51
CA ASN A 372 -7.30 -7.29 -13.51
C ASN A 372 -6.34 -8.31 -12.87
N THR A 373 -5.20 -8.54 -13.50
CA THR A 373 -4.16 -9.46 -13.00
C THR A 373 -3.58 -8.97 -11.68
N GLY A 374 -3.48 -7.65 -11.48
CA GLY A 374 -3.03 -7.02 -10.24
C GLY A 374 -3.91 -7.34 -9.02
N GLY A 375 -5.20 -7.64 -9.25
CA GLY A 375 -6.15 -8.09 -8.21
C GLY A 375 -5.93 -9.52 -7.73
N VAL A 376 -5.08 -10.32 -8.37
CA VAL A 376 -4.76 -11.70 -8.00
C VAL A 376 -3.35 -11.77 -7.46
N ARG A 377 -3.19 -12.08 -6.17
CA ARG A 377 -1.95 -11.80 -5.42
C ARG A 377 -1.01 -12.98 -5.25
N VAL A 378 -1.52 -14.21 -5.16
CA VAL A 378 -0.71 -15.41 -4.96
C VAL A 378 -1.23 -16.58 -5.78
N ASP A 379 -0.34 -17.54 -6.07
CA ASP A 379 -0.65 -18.77 -6.78
C ASP A 379 -1.46 -19.72 -5.87
N ILE A 380 -2.31 -20.57 -6.46
CA ILE A 380 -2.93 -21.71 -5.77
C ILE A 380 -2.13 -22.96 -6.12
N MET A 381 -1.64 -23.65 -5.09
CA MET A 381 -0.80 -24.83 -5.22
C MET A 381 -1.63 -26.12 -5.39
N PRO A 382 -1.06 -27.18 -5.97
CA PRO A 382 -1.73 -28.50 -6.05
C PRO A 382 -2.03 -29.07 -4.67
N GLY A 383 -3.10 -29.83 -4.55
CA GLY A 383 -3.59 -30.43 -3.30
C GLY A 383 -4.84 -29.75 -2.77
N ASP A 384 -5.01 -29.72 -1.47
CA ASP A 384 -6.18 -29.11 -0.84
C ASP A 384 -6.25 -27.60 -1.08
N VAL A 385 -7.38 -27.15 -1.58
CA VAL A 385 -7.70 -25.72 -1.73
C VAL A 385 -8.53 -25.29 -0.53
N THR A 386 -7.91 -24.55 0.37
CA THR A 386 -8.56 -24.05 1.57
C THR A 386 -9.18 -22.66 1.33
N ARG A 387 -10.06 -22.23 2.25
CA ARG A 387 -10.54 -20.84 2.28
C ARG A 387 -9.37 -19.87 2.27
N GLY A 388 -8.34 -20.12 3.07
CA GLY A 388 -7.14 -19.29 3.14
C GLY A 388 -6.40 -19.19 1.81
N SER A 389 -6.35 -20.27 1.02
CA SER A 389 -5.76 -20.24 -0.33
C SER A 389 -6.52 -19.28 -1.25
N VAL A 390 -7.85 -19.30 -1.19
CA VAL A 390 -8.70 -18.43 -2.02
C VAL A 390 -8.61 -16.97 -1.59
N TRP A 391 -8.67 -16.69 -0.28
CA TRP A 391 -8.62 -15.32 0.24
C TRP A 391 -7.26 -14.67 0.04
N LYS A 392 -6.16 -15.42 0.15
CA LYS A 392 -4.83 -14.92 -0.20
C LYS A 392 -4.68 -14.64 -1.69
N ALA A 393 -5.32 -15.46 -2.54
CA ALA A 393 -5.29 -15.23 -3.98
C ALA A 393 -6.13 -14.01 -4.41
N PHE A 394 -7.27 -13.80 -3.77
CA PHE A 394 -8.24 -12.71 -4.07
C PHE A 394 -8.54 -11.88 -2.81
N PRO A 395 -7.59 -11.12 -2.27
CA PRO A 395 -7.71 -10.53 -0.93
C PRO A 395 -8.60 -9.29 -0.84
N PHE A 396 -9.03 -8.76 -1.98
CA PHE A 396 -9.80 -7.51 -2.01
C PHE A 396 -11.28 -7.71 -1.73
N THR A 397 -11.89 -6.73 -1.08
CA THR A 397 -13.35 -6.69 -0.81
C THR A 397 -14.16 -6.31 -2.06
N ASN A 398 -13.70 -6.78 -3.21
CA ASN A 398 -14.42 -6.60 -4.47
C ASN A 398 -15.70 -7.44 -4.52
N TYR A 399 -16.70 -6.93 -5.20
CA TYR A 399 -17.90 -7.67 -5.56
C TYR A 399 -18.03 -7.80 -7.10
N MET A 400 -18.91 -8.71 -7.54
CA MET A 400 -19.12 -8.96 -8.96
C MET A 400 -20.04 -7.90 -9.56
N SER A 401 -19.63 -7.33 -10.69
CA SER A 401 -20.44 -6.44 -11.53
C SER A 401 -20.72 -7.06 -12.89
N ILE A 402 -21.93 -6.90 -13.40
CA ILE A 402 -22.27 -7.17 -14.80
C ILE A 402 -22.46 -5.83 -15.49
N VAL A 403 -21.63 -5.57 -16.49
CA VAL A 403 -21.58 -4.32 -17.24
C VAL A 403 -21.96 -4.58 -18.70
N GLN A 404 -22.78 -3.70 -19.28
CA GLN A 404 -23.10 -3.74 -20.70
C GLN A 404 -22.35 -2.63 -21.45
N LEU A 405 -21.53 -3.01 -22.43
CA LEU A 405 -20.81 -2.09 -23.31
C LEU A 405 -21.25 -2.24 -24.78
N LYS A 406 -21.11 -1.16 -25.57
CA LYS A 406 -21.13 -1.26 -27.04
C LYS A 406 -19.85 -1.92 -27.54
N GLY A 407 -19.94 -2.57 -28.72
CA GLY A 407 -18.75 -3.21 -29.30
C GLY A 407 -17.61 -2.25 -29.63
N SER A 408 -17.90 -0.98 -29.95
CA SER A 408 -16.87 0.05 -30.11
C SER A 408 -16.10 0.29 -28.81
N ASP A 409 -16.78 0.28 -27.66
CA ASP A 409 -16.15 0.47 -26.35
C ASP A 409 -15.48 -0.82 -25.87
N VAL A 410 -16.01 -2.00 -26.25
CA VAL A 410 -15.32 -3.29 -26.05
C VAL A 410 -13.98 -3.31 -26.79
N LYS A 411 -13.89 -2.82 -28.02
CA LYS A 411 -12.61 -2.71 -28.73
C LYS A 411 -11.64 -1.78 -27.99
N GLN A 412 -12.12 -0.66 -27.47
CA GLN A 412 -11.30 0.25 -26.65
C GLN A 412 -10.80 -0.43 -25.38
N LEU A 413 -11.67 -1.20 -24.68
CA LEU A 413 -11.27 -1.99 -23.52
C LEU A 413 -10.11 -2.95 -23.84
N PHE A 414 -10.18 -3.64 -24.98
CA PHE A 414 -9.12 -4.56 -25.37
C PHE A 414 -7.83 -3.87 -25.83
N GLU A 415 -7.88 -2.63 -26.34
CA GLU A 415 -6.68 -1.82 -26.53
C GLU A 415 -6.03 -1.47 -25.19
N GLN A 416 -6.81 -1.15 -24.15
CA GLN A 416 -6.31 -0.91 -22.80
C GLN A 416 -5.68 -2.19 -22.20
N ILE A 417 -6.35 -3.33 -22.34
CA ILE A 417 -5.83 -4.64 -21.93
C ILE A 417 -4.52 -4.97 -22.67
N ALA A 418 -4.43 -4.67 -23.95
CA ALA A 418 -3.21 -4.90 -24.74
C ALA A 418 -2.06 -3.99 -24.28
N ASN A 419 -2.35 -2.72 -24.00
CA ASN A 419 -1.36 -1.76 -23.46
C ASN A 419 -0.84 -2.19 -22.08
N ASN A 420 -1.68 -2.80 -21.24
CA ASN A 420 -1.28 -3.38 -19.95
C ASN A 420 -0.45 -4.68 -20.11
N GLY A 421 -0.22 -5.17 -21.32
CA GLY A 421 0.47 -6.43 -21.58
C GLY A 421 -0.39 -7.67 -21.35
N GLY A 422 -1.70 -7.53 -21.30
CA GLY A 422 -2.69 -8.58 -21.05
C GLY A 422 -3.30 -8.52 -19.66
N GLU A 423 -4.53 -9.02 -19.52
CA GLU A 423 -5.27 -9.17 -18.26
C GLU A 423 -6.03 -10.51 -18.26
N GLY A 424 -6.63 -10.88 -17.12
CA GLY A 424 -7.49 -12.07 -17.09
C GLY A 424 -8.73 -11.91 -17.97
N VAL A 425 -8.97 -12.87 -18.85
CA VAL A 425 -10.18 -12.93 -19.70
C VAL A 425 -10.73 -14.35 -19.71
N SER A 426 -12.04 -14.51 -19.96
CA SER A 426 -12.68 -15.83 -20.05
C SER A 426 -12.46 -16.53 -21.39
N SER A 427 -12.78 -17.82 -21.43
CA SER A 427 -12.53 -18.72 -22.57
C SER A 427 -13.21 -18.32 -23.88
N GLU A 428 -14.20 -17.45 -23.82
CA GLU A 428 -14.87 -16.89 -25.00
C GLU A 428 -13.98 -15.93 -25.80
N VAL A 429 -12.91 -15.37 -25.17
CA VAL A 429 -12.02 -14.37 -25.78
C VAL A 429 -10.84 -15.04 -26.46
N ARG A 430 -10.46 -14.53 -27.63
CA ARG A 430 -9.15 -14.75 -28.25
C ARG A 430 -8.56 -13.41 -28.66
N LEU A 431 -7.41 -13.07 -28.08
CA LEU A 431 -6.70 -11.81 -28.26
C LEU A 431 -5.27 -12.06 -28.70
N ALA A 432 -4.86 -11.47 -29.81
CA ALA A 432 -3.46 -11.38 -30.20
C ALA A 432 -2.97 -9.95 -30.01
N ILE A 433 -1.87 -9.78 -29.26
CA ILE A 433 -1.23 -8.48 -28.97
C ILE A 433 0.07 -8.39 -29.77
N GLN A 434 0.30 -7.27 -30.40
CA GLN A 434 1.56 -6.93 -31.05
C GLN A 434 1.94 -5.48 -30.71
N GLU A 435 3.12 -5.27 -30.15
CA GLU A 435 3.63 -3.94 -29.73
C GLU A 435 2.65 -3.18 -28.80
N GLY A 436 2.03 -3.89 -27.84
CA GLY A 436 1.05 -3.31 -26.90
C GLY A 436 -0.31 -2.93 -27.51
N LYS A 437 -0.59 -3.35 -28.77
CA LYS A 437 -1.85 -3.07 -29.46
C LYS A 437 -2.58 -4.35 -29.85
N VAL A 438 -3.87 -4.24 -30.04
CA VAL A 438 -4.70 -5.34 -30.51
C VAL A 438 -4.39 -5.65 -31.98
N LYS A 439 -3.82 -6.83 -32.26
CA LYS A 439 -3.67 -7.35 -33.62
C LYS A 439 -4.92 -8.09 -34.10
N GLN A 440 -5.49 -8.89 -33.22
CA GLN A 440 -6.71 -9.66 -33.52
C GLN A 440 -7.54 -9.82 -32.24
N LEU A 441 -8.86 -9.69 -32.36
CA LEU A 441 -9.80 -9.89 -31.28
C LEU A 441 -11.02 -10.64 -31.79
N THR A 442 -11.39 -11.74 -31.11
CA THR A 442 -12.68 -12.41 -31.30
C THR A 442 -13.32 -12.74 -29.96
N ILE A 443 -14.66 -12.71 -29.90
CA ILE A 443 -15.47 -13.10 -28.74
C ILE A 443 -16.48 -14.14 -29.23
N GLY A 444 -16.54 -15.32 -28.59
CA GLY A 444 -17.35 -16.44 -29.04
C GLY A 444 -17.04 -16.86 -30.48
N GLY A 445 -15.78 -16.75 -30.92
CA GLY A 445 -15.33 -17.09 -32.26
C GLY A 445 -15.70 -16.08 -33.36
N LYS A 446 -16.26 -14.92 -33.00
CA LYS A 446 -16.69 -13.87 -33.95
C LYS A 446 -15.92 -12.57 -33.70
N ALA A 447 -15.64 -11.82 -34.76
CA ALA A 447 -15.12 -10.46 -34.63
C ALA A 447 -16.12 -9.57 -33.86
N VAL A 448 -15.59 -8.62 -33.09
CA VAL A 448 -16.42 -7.67 -32.33
C VAL A 448 -17.12 -6.70 -33.30
N ASP A 449 -18.45 -6.67 -33.22
CA ASP A 449 -19.29 -5.75 -33.99
C ASP A 449 -19.55 -4.47 -33.18
N ASP A 450 -19.17 -3.32 -33.72
CA ASP A 450 -19.25 -2.01 -33.07
C ASP A 450 -20.67 -1.63 -32.63
N ASN A 451 -21.71 -2.11 -33.34
CA ASN A 451 -23.09 -1.78 -33.07
C ASN A 451 -23.79 -2.76 -32.12
N SER A 452 -23.19 -3.91 -31.88
CA SER A 452 -23.70 -4.89 -30.92
C SER A 452 -23.40 -4.49 -29.48
N THR A 453 -24.17 -5.06 -28.54
CA THR A 453 -23.91 -4.88 -27.09
C THR A 453 -23.43 -6.19 -26.49
N TYR A 454 -22.53 -6.08 -25.52
CA TYR A 454 -21.91 -7.22 -24.84
C TYR A 454 -22.13 -7.10 -23.33
N ASN A 455 -22.57 -8.18 -22.68
CA ASN A 455 -22.68 -8.29 -21.23
C ASN A 455 -21.39 -8.91 -20.70
N ILE A 456 -20.70 -8.18 -19.84
CA ILE A 456 -19.36 -8.50 -19.35
C ILE A 456 -19.44 -8.68 -17.83
N ALA A 457 -18.94 -9.82 -17.32
CA ALA A 457 -18.76 -9.99 -15.88
C ALA A 457 -17.37 -9.48 -15.49
N THR A 458 -17.29 -8.68 -14.43
CA THR A 458 -16.04 -8.11 -13.97
C THR A 458 -16.10 -7.76 -12.48
N LEU A 459 -14.99 -7.28 -11.91
CA LEU A 459 -14.93 -6.72 -10.57
C LEU A 459 -15.51 -5.30 -10.55
N ASN A 460 -16.13 -4.89 -9.45
CA ASN A 460 -16.61 -3.51 -9.30
C ASN A 460 -15.49 -2.49 -9.49
N PHE A 461 -14.27 -2.76 -8.95
CA PHE A 461 -13.09 -1.93 -9.15
C PHE A 461 -12.78 -1.71 -10.65
N VAL A 462 -12.78 -2.80 -11.43
CA VAL A 462 -12.54 -2.76 -12.88
C VAL A 462 -13.69 -2.05 -13.61
N ALA A 463 -14.95 -2.31 -13.20
CA ALA A 463 -16.13 -1.65 -13.74
C ALA A 463 -16.14 -0.12 -13.53
N GLU A 464 -15.33 0.38 -12.63
CA GLU A 464 -15.11 1.79 -12.30
C GLU A 464 -13.88 2.39 -12.99
N GLY A 465 -13.26 1.62 -13.89
CA GLY A 465 -12.09 2.06 -14.67
C GLY A 465 -10.74 1.76 -14.00
N GLY A 466 -10.74 0.94 -12.95
CA GLY A 466 -9.51 0.52 -12.25
C GLY A 466 -8.51 -0.13 -13.21
N ASP A 467 -7.21 -0.03 -12.87
CA ASP A 467 -6.07 -0.51 -13.68
C ASP A 467 -6.13 0.00 -15.14
N GLY A 468 -6.58 1.26 -15.34
CA GLY A 468 -6.63 1.91 -16.65
C GLY A 468 -7.73 1.40 -17.59
N MET A 469 -8.64 0.53 -17.15
CA MET A 469 -9.75 0.00 -17.96
C MET A 469 -10.92 0.99 -18.04
N VAL A 470 -10.62 2.26 -18.33
CA VAL A 470 -11.59 3.37 -18.35
C VAL A 470 -12.70 3.24 -19.41
N ALA A 471 -12.58 2.32 -20.35
CA ALA A 471 -13.67 2.01 -21.29
C ALA A 471 -14.97 1.59 -20.57
N PHE A 472 -14.87 0.98 -19.38
CA PHE A 472 -16.02 0.65 -18.55
C PHE A 472 -16.82 1.87 -18.07
N ASN A 473 -16.25 3.05 -18.00
CA ASN A 473 -16.95 4.30 -17.66
C ASN A 473 -18.02 4.70 -18.71
N LYS A 474 -18.01 4.05 -19.90
CA LYS A 474 -19.01 4.23 -20.95
C LYS A 474 -20.15 3.21 -20.90
N ALA A 475 -20.30 2.53 -19.78
CA ALA A 475 -21.30 1.48 -19.60
C ALA A 475 -22.72 1.97 -19.92
N LEU A 476 -23.43 1.19 -20.73
CA LEU A 476 -24.85 1.40 -21.00
C LEU A 476 -25.72 1.01 -19.80
N SER A 477 -25.28 0.01 -19.06
CA SER A 477 -25.85 -0.40 -17.79
C SER A 477 -24.82 -1.14 -16.94
N ARG A 478 -24.96 -1.07 -15.61
CA ARG A 478 -24.20 -1.82 -14.63
C ARG A 478 -25.16 -2.37 -13.58
N THR A 479 -24.89 -3.58 -13.15
CA THR A 479 -25.59 -4.22 -12.02
C THR A 479 -24.56 -4.89 -11.14
N ASP A 480 -24.49 -4.48 -9.89
CA ASP A 480 -23.61 -5.04 -8.88
C ASP A 480 -24.33 -6.13 -8.09
N TYR A 481 -23.63 -7.22 -7.79
CA TYR A 481 -24.17 -8.37 -7.09
C TYR A 481 -23.57 -8.49 -5.70
N PRO A 482 -24.37 -8.68 -4.64
CA PRO A 482 -23.88 -8.77 -3.28
C PRO A 482 -23.00 -10.01 -3.06
N GLY A 483 -22.09 -9.91 -2.07
CA GLY A 483 -21.11 -10.92 -1.71
C GLY A 483 -19.75 -10.65 -2.34
N PHE A 484 -18.72 -10.83 -1.53
CA PHE A 484 -17.35 -10.59 -1.98
C PHE A 484 -16.89 -11.68 -2.95
N VAL A 485 -15.98 -11.33 -3.84
CA VAL A 485 -15.48 -12.22 -4.90
C VAL A 485 -14.86 -13.50 -4.34
N TYR A 486 -14.09 -13.41 -3.25
CA TYR A 486 -13.54 -14.59 -2.60
C TYR A 486 -14.64 -15.52 -2.07
N GLU A 487 -15.77 -15.00 -1.56
CA GLU A 487 -16.91 -15.82 -1.11
C GLU A 487 -17.62 -16.49 -2.30
N LEU A 488 -17.71 -15.79 -3.44
CA LEU A 488 -18.26 -16.37 -4.67
C LEU A 488 -17.41 -17.55 -5.14
N PHE A 489 -16.08 -17.38 -5.12
CA PHE A 489 -15.16 -18.46 -5.49
C PHE A 489 -15.17 -19.60 -4.47
N GLU A 490 -15.28 -19.34 -3.15
CA GLU A 490 -15.50 -20.40 -2.17
C GLU A 490 -16.72 -21.26 -2.51
N GLY A 491 -17.86 -20.62 -2.75
CA GLY A 491 -19.08 -21.32 -3.13
C GLY A 491 -18.93 -22.13 -4.43
N TYR A 492 -18.28 -21.54 -5.44
CA TYR A 492 -18.04 -22.19 -6.72
C TYR A 492 -17.12 -23.43 -6.58
N ILE A 493 -16.00 -23.31 -5.86
CA ILE A 493 -15.06 -24.40 -5.61
C ILE A 493 -15.72 -25.52 -4.80
N THR A 494 -16.49 -25.16 -3.77
CA THR A 494 -17.24 -26.12 -2.95
C THR A 494 -18.24 -26.91 -3.81
N ASN A 495 -18.99 -26.22 -4.69
CA ASN A 495 -19.92 -26.86 -5.62
C ASN A 495 -19.19 -27.78 -6.63
N MET A 496 -18.05 -27.33 -7.18
CA MET A 496 -17.21 -28.18 -8.05
C MET A 496 -16.78 -29.45 -7.32
N SER A 497 -16.28 -29.32 -6.08
CA SER A 497 -15.83 -30.44 -5.25
C SER A 497 -16.95 -31.44 -4.97
N GLN A 498 -18.16 -30.98 -4.65
CA GLN A 498 -19.34 -31.83 -4.47
C GLN A 498 -19.71 -32.59 -5.74
N GLN A 499 -19.36 -32.07 -6.93
CA GLN A 499 -19.52 -32.75 -8.22
C GLN A 499 -18.34 -33.66 -8.58
N GLY A 500 -17.35 -33.83 -7.69
CA GLY A 500 -16.14 -34.61 -7.95
C GLY A 500 -15.18 -33.96 -8.94
N LYS A 501 -15.27 -32.62 -9.12
CA LYS A 501 -14.39 -31.83 -9.99
C LYS A 501 -13.30 -31.15 -9.18
N THR A 502 -12.14 -30.94 -9.80
CA THR A 502 -10.98 -30.26 -9.24
C THR A 502 -10.66 -28.99 -10.02
N MET A 503 -9.94 -28.05 -9.40
CA MET A 503 -9.36 -26.93 -10.13
C MET A 503 -8.22 -27.43 -11.01
N ARG A 504 -8.18 -26.97 -12.26
CA ARG A 504 -7.13 -27.35 -13.23
C ARG A 504 -6.54 -26.14 -13.91
N ALA A 505 -5.26 -26.22 -14.23
CA ALA A 505 -4.59 -25.20 -15.02
C ALA A 505 -5.14 -25.16 -16.44
N ILE A 506 -5.63 -23.99 -16.86
CA ILE A 506 -6.16 -23.77 -18.22
C ILE A 506 -5.16 -22.90 -18.98
N ASN A 507 -4.44 -23.53 -19.91
CA ASN A 507 -3.46 -22.91 -20.80
C ASN A 507 -3.92 -23.03 -22.26
N ASP A 508 -4.96 -22.32 -22.64
CA ASP A 508 -5.60 -22.40 -23.96
C ASP A 508 -5.20 -21.26 -24.92
N ASN A 509 -4.13 -20.52 -24.58
CA ASN A 509 -3.57 -19.42 -25.37
C ASN A 509 -4.64 -18.38 -25.76
N ARG A 510 -5.56 -18.06 -24.83
CA ARG A 510 -6.62 -17.07 -25.08
C ARG A 510 -6.07 -15.66 -25.31
N ILE A 511 -4.88 -15.35 -24.76
CA ILE A 511 -4.10 -14.16 -25.07
C ILE A 511 -2.71 -14.61 -25.55
N THR A 512 -2.27 -14.08 -26.69
CA THR A 512 -0.93 -14.29 -27.25
C THR A 512 -0.25 -12.95 -27.48
N VAL A 513 1.06 -12.88 -27.18
CA VAL A 513 1.89 -11.71 -27.48
C VAL A 513 2.90 -12.12 -28.54
N GLU A 514 2.85 -11.44 -29.67
CA GLU A 514 3.82 -11.65 -30.75
C GLU A 514 4.97 -10.64 -30.58
N ASN A 515 6.17 -11.17 -30.38
CA ASN A 515 7.40 -10.39 -30.43
C ASN A 515 7.89 -10.38 -31.89
N ASN A 516 8.38 -9.24 -32.35
CA ASN A 516 9.01 -9.11 -33.69
C ASN A 516 10.24 -10.00 -33.83
#